data_f45bb0adfad19a5a3144fdda9009a38b
#
_entry.id   f45bb0adfad19a5a3144fdda9009a38b
#
_cell.length_a   1.000
_cell.length_b   1.000
_cell.length_c   1.000
_cell.angle_alpha   90.00
_cell.angle_beta   90.00
_cell.angle_gamma   90.00
#
_symmetry.space_group_name_H-M   'P 1'
#
loop_
_entity.id
_entity.type
_entity.pdbx_description
1 polymer ?
#
loop_
_entity_poly.entity_id
_entity_poly.type
_entity_poly.pdbx_seq_one_letter_code
_entity_poly.pdbx_strand_id
1 'polypeptide(L)'
;MQGLPIVYLITYHIFSISGVEYVEQLNEPGISNPPLFASTFFMRINLPENYPCVDAPAEFYFLTCDKEGHPLPHPWHPNIRYFGDFAGRVCLNTPDSYSSLAWCVERIGHYLSYDRYHATQEPPYPEDLKVAEWVIKQGEPKGWIYFDQQSSFK
;
A
#
# COMPACT_ATOMS: atom_id res chain seq x y z
N MET A 1 -30.37 -5.63 -18.29
CA MET A 1 -29.78 -4.33 -17.88
C MET A 1 -28.44 -4.59 -17.20
N GLN A 2 -27.43 -3.94 -17.69
CA GLN A 2 -26.10 -4.07 -17.08
C GLN A 2 -25.98 -3.14 -15.89
N GLY A 3 -25.43 -3.64 -14.78
CA GLY A 3 -25.16 -2.82 -13.62
C GLY A 3 -24.01 -1.86 -13.85
N LEU A 4 -24.02 -0.74 -13.16
CA LEU A 4 -22.88 0.16 -13.15
C LEU A 4 -21.79 -0.37 -12.22
N PRO A 5 -20.50 -0.12 -12.51
CA PRO A 5 -19.44 -0.44 -11.57
C PRO A 5 -19.68 0.23 -10.23
N ILE A 6 -19.36 -0.48 -9.16
CA ILE A 6 -19.53 0.02 -7.80
C ILE A 6 -18.17 0.47 -7.29
N VAL A 7 -18.15 1.65 -6.68
CA VAL A 7 -16.94 2.21 -6.08
C VAL A 7 -17.19 2.41 -4.59
N TYR A 8 -16.30 1.85 -3.77
CA TYR A 8 -16.30 2.10 -2.33
C TYR A 8 -15.09 2.95 -1.96
N LEU A 9 -15.28 3.84 -1.01
CA LEU A 9 -14.20 4.63 -0.41
C LEU A 9 -13.98 4.13 1.02
N ILE A 10 -12.74 3.79 1.33
CA ILE A 10 -12.35 3.26 2.63
C ILE A 10 -11.33 4.21 3.25
N THR A 11 -11.54 4.54 4.51
CA THR A 11 -10.58 5.33 5.28
C THR A 11 -9.91 4.42 6.30
N TYR A 12 -8.57 4.40 6.29
CA TYR A 12 -7.80 3.69 7.28
C TYR A 12 -7.25 4.67 8.30
N HIS A 13 -7.49 4.41 9.57
CA HIS A 13 -6.92 5.16 10.69
C HIS A 13 -5.82 4.32 11.32
N ILE A 14 -4.70 4.21 10.62
CA ILE A 14 -3.57 3.38 11.03
C ILE A 14 -2.30 4.20 10.87
N PHE A 15 -1.49 4.28 11.92
CA PHE A 15 -0.18 4.93 11.85
C PHE A 15 0.74 4.12 10.97
N SER A 16 1.29 4.74 9.93
CA SER A 16 2.13 4.05 8.96
C SER A 16 3.10 5.00 8.27
N ILE A 17 4.04 4.42 7.54
CA ILE A 17 5.00 5.18 6.75
C ILE A 17 4.29 5.69 5.51
N SER A 18 4.40 7.01 5.28
CA SER A 18 3.76 7.67 4.13
C SER A 18 4.77 8.17 3.10
N GLY A 19 6.05 7.96 3.33
CA GLY A 19 7.11 8.40 2.45
C GLY A 19 8.43 8.37 3.19
N VAL A 20 9.45 8.93 2.56
CA VAL A 20 10.78 9.04 3.16
C VAL A 20 11.35 10.42 2.86
N GLU A 21 12.29 10.86 3.69
CA GLU A 21 13.05 12.07 3.41
C GLU A 21 14.01 11.84 2.24
N TYR A 22 14.30 12.90 1.50
CA TYR A 22 15.25 12.87 0.38
C TYR A 22 14.89 11.83 -0.68
N VAL A 23 13.61 11.78 -1.04
CA VAL A 23 13.07 10.78 -1.99
C VAL A 23 13.76 10.88 -3.35
N GLU A 24 14.24 12.06 -3.75
CA GLU A 24 14.96 12.25 -5.02
C GLU A 24 16.31 11.54 -5.01
N GLN A 25 16.83 11.22 -3.83
CA GLN A 25 18.10 10.52 -3.65
C GLN A 25 17.87 9.14 -3.02
N LEU A 26 16.73 8.56 -3.35
CA LEU A 26 16.32 7.29 -2.76
C LEU A 26 17.33 6.20 -3.07
N ASN A 27 17.80 5.54 -2.01
CA ASN A 27 18.72 4.42 -2.09
C ASN A 27 20.08 4.71 -2.73
N GLU A 28 20.46 5.98 -2.84
CA GLU A 28 21.82 6.33 -3.26
C GLU A 28 22.82 5.95 -2.17
N PRO A 29 24.02 5.47 -2.55
CA PRO A 29 25.04 5.10 -1.57
C PRO A 29 25.37 6.26 -0.63
N GLY A 30 25.37 5.97 0.66
CA GLY A 30 25.69 6.97 1.69
C GLY A 30 24.56 7.91 2.05
N ILE A 31 23.40 7.82 1.40
CA ILE A 31 22.24 8.66 1.70
C ILE A 31 21.25 7.87 2.56
N SER A 32 20.91 8.45 3.71
CA SER A 32 19.91 7.92 4.60
C SER A 32 18.55 8.54 4.24
N ASN A 33 17.52 7.71 4.16
CA ASN A 33 16.16 8.15 3.87
C ASN A 33 15.22 7.77 5.02
N PRO A 34 15.21 8.56 6.12
CA PRO A 34 14.33 8.25 7.25
C PRO A 34 12.86 8.32 6.86
N PRO A 35 12.00 7.49 7.47
CA PRO A 35 10.59 7.47 7.13
C PRO A 35 9.85 8.70 7.60
N LEU A 36 8.84 9.08 6.81
CA LEU A 36 7.82 10.06 7.18
C LEU A 36 6.54 9.27 7.47
N PHE A 37 5.74 9.76 8.42
CA PHE A 37 4.58 9.02 8.90
C PHE A 37 3.29 9.79 8.70
N ALA A 38 2.20 9.04 8.58
CA ALA A 38 0.84 9.57 8.60
C ALA A 38 -0.05 8.57 9.35
N SER A 39 -1.24 9.02 9.74
CA SER A 39 -2.16 8.20 10.53
C SER A 39 -3.51 7.99 9.85
N THR A 40 -3.69 8.52 8.66
CA THR A 40 -4.95 8.37 7.91
C THR A 40 -4.63 8.20 6.44
N PHE A 41 -5.25 7.18 5.83
CA PHE A 41 -5.07 6.88 4.42
C PHE A 41 -6.43 6.61 3.79
N PHE A 42 -6.57 6.96 2.51
CA PHE A 42 -7.83 6.85 1.79
C PHE A 42 -7.65 5.91 0.61
N MET A 43 -8.54 4.94 0.48
CA MET A 43 -8.46 3.93 -0.56
C MET A 43 -9.77 3.83 -1.31
N ARG A 44 -9.67 3.61 -2.62
CA ARG A 44 -10.81 3.34 -3.49
C ARG A 44 -10.82 1.86 -3.86
N ILE A 45 -11.99 1.25 -3.76
CA ILE A 45 -12.22 -0.11 -4.24
C ILE A 45 -13.13 -0.02 -5.47
N ASN A 46 -12.66 -0.53 -6.59
CA ASN A 46 -13.45 -0.60 -7.81
C ASN A 46 -13.94 -2.02 -8.00
N LEU A 47 -15.26 -2.21 -7.99
CA LEU A 47 -15.87 -3.50 -8.28
C LEU A 47 -16.37 -3.50 -9.72
N PRO A 48 -16.00 -4.48 -10.54
CA PRO A 48 -16.52 -4.59 -11.89
C PRO A 48 -18.00 -4.95 -11.87
N GLU A 49 -18.69 -4.72 -13.02
CA GLU A 49 -20.13 -4.96 -13.13
C GLU A 49 -20.53 -6.37 -12.74
N ASN A 50 -19.71 -7.35 -13.08
CA ASN A 50 -20.01 -8.76 -12.85
C ASN A 50 -19.29 -9.35 -11.63
N TYR A 51 -18.85 -8.49 -10.72
CA TYR A 51 -18.29 -8.96 -9.47
C TYR A 51 -19.35 -9.79 -8.71
N PRO A 52 -19.00 -10.94 -8.15
CA PRO A 52 -17.66 -11.48 -7.89
C PRO A 52 -17.14 -12.49 -8.92
N CYS A 53 -17.43 -12.31 -10.20
CA CYS A 53 -16.91 -13.21 -11.21
C CYS A 53 -15.40 -13.23 -11.26
N VAL A 54 -14.85 -14.40 -11.60
CA VAL A 54 -13.41 -14.69 -11.51
C VAL A 54 -12.59 -13.85 -12.49
N ASP A 55 -13.16 -13.54 -13.66
CA ASP A 55 -12.43 -12.88 -14.72
C ASP A 55 -12.26 -11.38 -14.51
N ALA A 56 -12.91 -10.83 -13.51
CA ALA A 56 -12.89 -9.39 -13.24
C ALA A 56 -12.80 -9.14 -11.73
N PRO A 57 -11.59 -9.24 -11.16
CA PRO A 57 -11.41 -9.06 -9.72
C PRO A 57 -11.61 -7.61 -9.31
N ALA A 58 -11.86 -7.39 -8.02
CA ALA A 58 -11.88 -6.06 -7.45
C ALA A 58 -10.49 -5.43 -7.55
N GLU A 59 -10.44 -4.12 -7.76
CA GLU A 59 -9.20 -3.36 -7.79
C GLU A 59 -9.13 -2.42 -6.60
N PHE A 60 -7.94 -2.30 -6.01
CA PHE A 60 -7.69 -1.50 -4.83
C PHE A 60 -6.64 -0.45 -5.13
N TYR A 61 -6.99 0.84 -4.92
CA TYR A 61 -6.09 1.96 -5.17
C TYR A 61 -6.15 2.93 -4.01
N PHE A 62 -4.99 3.26 -3.45
CA PHE A 62 -4.92 4.39 -2.54
C PHE A 62 -5.00 5.70 -3.32
N LEU A 63 -5.73 6.67 -2.77
CA LEU A 63 -5.85 7.98 -3.37
C LEU A 63 -4.58 8.78 -3.11
N THR A 64 -4.08 9.44 -4.16
CA THR A 64 -2.86 10.24 -4.09
C THR A 64 -3.15 11.73 -3.95
N CYS A 65 -4.37 12.15 -4.28
CA CYS A 65 -4.81 13.53 -4.15
C CYS A 65 -6.32 13.56 -3.93
N ASP A 66 -6.80 14.68 -3.40
CA ASP A 66 -8.23 14.90 -3.26
C ASP A 66 -8.85 15.46 -4.55
N LYS A 67 -10.14 15.84 -4.50
CA LYS A 67 -10.85 16.35 -5.68
C LYS A 67 -10.29 17.66 -6.19
N GLU A 68 -9.67 18.46 -5.32
CA GLU A 68 -9.05 19.73 -5.66
C GLU A 68 -7.60 19.59 -6.10
N GLY A 69 -7.06 18.35 -6.11
CA GLY A 69 -5.68 18.08 -6.49
C GLY A 69 -4.68 18.24 -5.36
N HIS A 70 -5.12 18.42 -4.12
CA HIS A 70 -4.22 18.50 -2.98
C HIS A 70 -3.68 17.11 -2.63
N PRO A 71 -2.37 16.98 -2.34
CA PRO A 71 -1.81 15.68 -1.99
C PRO A 71 -2.46 15.08 -0.75
N LEU A 72 -2.70 13.78 -0.81
CA LEU A 72 -3.16 12.99 0.33
C LEU A 72 -2.02 12.10 0.83
N PRO A 73 -2.04 11.70 2.10
CA PRO A 73 -1.07 10.72 2.58
C PRO A 73 -1.11 9.47 1.74
N HIS A 74 0.05 9.03 1.29
CA HIS A 74 0.18 7.87 0.40
C HIS A 74 1.01 6.82 1.13
N PRO A 75 0.55 5.55 1.19
CA PRO A 75 1.33 4.53 1.88
C PRO A 75 2.66 4.25 1.20
N TRP A 76 3.69 4.06 2.01
CA TRP A 76 5.02 3.66 1.58
C TRP A 76 5.21 2.19 1.95
N HIS A 77 4.92 1.30 0.99
CA HIS A 77 4.90 -0.13 1.25
C HIS A 77 5.27 -0.88 -0.04
N PRO A 78 6.08 -1.95 0.04
CA PRO A 78 6.53 -2.64 -1.18
C PRO A 78 5.40 -3.29 -2.00
N ASN A 79 4.26 -3.56 -1.40
CA ASN A 79 3.13 -4.15 -2.11
C ASN A 79 2.10 -3.11 -2.58
N ILE A 80 2.44 -1.82 -2.45
CA ILE A 80 1.61 -0.71 -2.90
C ILE A 80 2.48 0.18 -3.79
N ARG A 81 2.06 0.39 -5.04
CA ARG A 81 2.84 1.21 -5.97
C ARG A 81 2.89 2.65 -5.48
N TYR A 82 4.09 3.18 -5.33
CA TYR A 82 4.30 4.55 -4.87
C TYR A 82 4.64 5.50 -6.02
N PHE A 83 5.43 5.03 -6.99
CA PHE A 83 5.92 5.85 -8.09
C PHE A 83 5.23 5.51 -9.40
N GLY A 84 5.15 6.52 -10.31
CA GLY A 84 4.68 6.32 -11.66
C GLY A 84 3.18 6.43 -11.83
N ASP A 85 2.71 6.03 -13.00
CA ASP A 85 1.32 6.22 -13.40
C ASP A 85 0.33 5.33 -12.64
N PHE A 86 0.82 4.25 -12.04
CA PHE A 86 -0.02 3.33 -11.27
C PHE A 86 0.09 3.56 -9.76
N ALA A 87 0.54 4.75 -9.34
CA ALA A 87 0.66 5.09 -7.93
C ALA A 87 -0.66 4.84 -7.20
N GLY A 88 -0.57 4.15 -6.07
CA GLY A 88 -1.72 3.76 -5.27
C GLY A 88 -2.17 2.32 -5.48
N ARG A 89 -1.77 1.67 -6.57
CA ARG A 89 -2.21 0.31 -6.87
C ARG A 89 -1.69 -0.68 -5.83
N VAL A 90 -2.61 -1.49 -5.29
CA VAL A 90 -2.28 -2.49 -4.28
C VAL A 90 -2.19 -3.87 -4.93
N CYS A 91 -1.12 -4.60 -4.62
CA CYS A 91 -0.98 -6.00 -5.00
C CYS A 91 -1.13 -6.86 -3.75
N LEU A 92 -2.15 -7.69 -3.73
CA LEU A 92 -2.45 -8.52 -2.56
C LEU A 92 -1.69 -9.83 -2.54
N ASN A 93 -1.05 -10.20 -3.66
CA ASN A 93 -0.30 -11.46 -3.76
C ASN A 93 -1.10 -12.68 -3.29
N THR A 94 -2.41 -12.65 -3.51
CA THR A 94 -3.26 -13.77 -3.13
C THR A 94 -3.41 -14.71 -4.31
N PRO A 95 -3.22 -16.02 -4.10
CA PRO A 95 -3.49 -16.98 -5.15
C PRO A 95 -4.99 -17.24 -5.31
N ASP A 96 -5.81 -16.73 -4.40
CA ASP A 96 -7.22 -17.01 -4.36
C ASP A 96 -8.03 -15.79 -4.79
N SER A 97 -8.60 -15.87 -6.00
CA SER A 97 -9.46 -14.82 -6.54
C SER A 97 -10.84 -14.75 -5.86
N TYR A 98 -11.12 -15.67 -4.94
CA TYR A 98 -12.39 -15.73 -4.22
C TYR A 98 -12.34 -15.08 -2.84
N SER A 99 -11.24 -14.43 -2.50
CA SER A 99 -11.15 -13.75 -1.20
C SER A 99 -12.23 -12.68 -1.08
N SER A 100 -12.88 -12.63 0.08
CA SER A 100 -13.92 -11.63 0.34
C SER A 100 -13.35 -10.22 0.37
N LEU A 101 -14.19 -9.22 0.15
CA LEU A 101 -13.77 -7.81 0.29
C LEU A 101 -13.31 -7.52 1.72
N ALA A 102 -14.00 -8.07 2.72
CA ALA A 102 -13.62 -7.90 4.11
C ALA A 102 -12.19 -8.41 4.36
N TRP A 103 -11.87 -9.58 3.82
CA TRP A 103 -10.53 -10.14 3.91
C TRP A 103 -9.49 -9.24 3.26
N CYS A 104 -9.81 -8.71 2.06
CA CYS A 104 -8.89 -7.84 1.33
C CYS A 104 -8.64 -6.53 2.10
N VAL A 105 -9.69 -5.92 2.61
CA VAL A 105 -9.57 -4.67 3.37
C VAL A 105 -8.74 -4.89 4.63
N GLU A 106 -8.95 -5.99 5.33
CA GLU A 106 -8.16 -6.34 6.51
C GLU A 106 -6.70 -6.61 6.15
N ARG A 107 -6.45 -7.33 5.06
CA ARG A 107 -5.10 -7.64 4.60
C ARG A 107 -4.32 -6.36 4.27
N ILE A 108 -4.98 -5.40 3.63
CA ILE A 108 -4.37 -4.11 3.31
C ILE A 108 -4.08 -3.33 4.60
N GLY A 109 -4.95 -3.44 5.62
CA GLY A 109 -4.66 -2.87 6.93
C GLY A 109 -3.38 -3.45 7.54
N HIS A 110 -3.14 -4.74 7.38
CA HIS A 110 -1.89 -5.39 7.81
C HIS A 110 -0.69 -4.86 7.03
N TYR A 111 -0.85 -4.52 5.76
CA TYR A 111 0.23 -3.86 5.01
C TYR A 111 0.57 -2.51 5.66
N LEU A 112 -0.42 -1.71 5.98
CA LEU A 112 -0.17 -0.41 6.62
C LEU A 112 0.54 -0.57 7.96
N SER A 113 0.21 -1.61 8.71
CA SER A 113 0.86 -1.91 9.99
C SER A 113 2.25 -2.51 9.83
N TYR A 114 2.65 -2.87 8.63
CA TYR A 114 3.92 -3.54 8.30
C TYR A 114 4.10 -4.89 8.97
N ASP A 115 3.03 -5.53 9.40
CA ASP A 115 3.12 -6.91 9.87
C ASP A 115 2.98 -7.92 8.72
N ARG A 116 2.71 -7.43 7.50
CA ARG A 116 2.66 -8.19 6.27
C ARG A 116 3.31 -7.39 5.15
N TYR A 117 4.37 -7.92 4.57
CA TYR A 117 4.99 -7.32 3.38
C TYR A 117 5.90 -8.32 2.70
N HIS A 118 6.10 -8.11 1.40
CA HIS A 118 7.04 -8.89 0.61
C HIS A 118 7.96 -7.91 -0.12
N ALA A 119 9.22 -7.91 0.24
CA ALA A 119 10.20 -6.96 -0.30
C ALA A 119 11.34 -7.62 -1.06
N THR A 120 11.48 -8.96 -1.00
CA THR A 120 12.54 -9.67 -1.70
C THR A 120 12.23 -9.76 -3.19
N GLN A 121 13.28 -9.80 -4.01
CA GLN A 121 13.11 -9.88 -5.47
C GLN A 121 12.98 -11.34 -5.92
N GLU A 122 12.04 -12.04 -5.30
CA GLU A 122 11.65 -13.39 -5.65
C GLU A 122 10.15 -13.43 -5.90
N PRO A 123 9.65 -14.35 -6.75
CA PRO A 123 8.21 -14.43 -6.97
C PRO A 123 7.44 -14.76 -5.70
N PRO A 124 6.27 -14.14 -5.47
CA PRO A 124 5.73 -13.02 -6.25
C PRO A 124 6.50 -11.73 -5.98
N TYR A 125 6.85 -11.04 -7.06
CA TYR A 125 7.65 -9.82 -6.94
C TYR A 125 6.88 -8.71 -6.23
N PRO A 126 7.58 -7.81 -5.49
CA PRO A 126 6.91 -6.66 -4.90
C PRO A 126 6.32 -5.74 -5.97
N GLU A 127 5.25 -5.03 -5.62
CA GLU A 127 4.59 -4.10 -6.53
C GLU A 127 5.47 -2.89 -6.83
N ASP A 128 6.23 -2.40 -5.85
CA ASP A 128 7.14 -1.28 -6.05
C ASP A 128 8.56 -1.68 -5.65
N LEU A 129 9.42 -1.78 -6.66
CA LEU A 129 10.80 -2.26 -6.45
C LEU A 129 11.66 -1.25 -5.69
N LYS A 130 11.41 0.05 -5.89
CA LYS A 130 12.19 1.09 -5.20
C LYS A 130 11.88 1.11 -3.71
N VAL A 131 10.62 0.97 -3.36
CA VAL A 131 10.20 0.88 -1.96
C VAL A 131 10.74 -0.41 -1.35
N ALA A 132 10.65 -1.53 -2.08
CA ALA A 132 11.17 -2.81 -1.62
C ALA A 132 12.67 -2.73 -1.33
N GLU A 133 13.42 -2.07 -2.19
CA GLU A 133 14.86 -1.88 -1.99
C GLU A 133 15.13 -1.08 -0.71
N TRP A 134 14.36 0.00 -0.48
CA TRP A 134 14.49 0.78 0.74
C TRP A 134 14.21 -0.07 1.98
N VAL A 135 13.17 -0.91 1.93
CA VAL A 135 12.83 -1.79 3.07
C VAL A 135 14.02 -2.69 3.42
N ILE A 136 14.62 -3.32 2.42
CA ILE A 136 15.72 -4.26 2.64
C ILE A 136 17.00 -3.54 3.05
N LYS A 137 17.32 -2.42 2.42
CA LYS A 137 18.60 -1.74 2.64
C LYS A 137 18.58 -0.78 3.82
N GLN A 138 17.44 -0.23 4.16
CA GLN A 138 17.34 0.81 5.18
C GLN A 138 16.28 0.51 6.24
N GLY A 139 15.07 0.18 5.83
CA GLY A 139 13.97 0.01 6.76
C GLY A 139 14.21 -1.07 7.79
N GLU A 140 14.55 -2.28 7.35
CA GLU A 140 14.82 -3.40 8.23
C GLU A 140 16.11 -3.21 9.04
N PRO A 141 17.27 -2.89 8.42
CA PRO A 141 18.50 -2.76 9.18
C PRO A 141 18.46 -1.69 10.26
N LYS A 142 17.72 -0.60 10.03
CA LYS A 142 17.62 0.52 10.98
C LYS A 142 16.43 0.41 11.91
N GLY A 143 15.64 -0.66 11.80
CA GLY A 143 14.48 -0.88 12.65
C GLY A 143 13.31 0.04 12.39
N TRP A 144 13.27 0.72 11.26
CA TRP A 144 12.25 1.73 10.98
C TRP A 144 10.88 1.14 10.63
N ILE A 145 10.84 -0.08 10.12
CA ILE A 145 9.56 -0.73 9.79
C ILE A 145 8.97 -1.49 10.96
N TYR A 146 9.71 -1.58 12.08
CA TYR A 146 9.24 -2.24 13.29
C TYR A 146 8.78 -1.21 14.33
N PHE A 147 8.24 -0.07 13.84
CA PHE A 147 7.64 0.90 14.75
C PHE A 147 6.60 0.15 15.59
N ASP A 148 6.57 0.47 16.85
CA ASP A 148 5.92 -0.36 17.86
C ASP A 148 4.42 -0.45 17.64
N GLN A 149 4.00 -1.57 17.04
CA GLN A 149 2.59 -1.87 16.84
C GLN A 149 1.88 -2.14 18.16
N GLN A 150 2.61 -2.51 19.20
CA GLN A 150 2.01 -2.71 20.51
C GLN A 150 1.48 -1.42 21.07
N SER A 151 2.08 -0.30 20.74
CA SER A 151 1.58 0.98 21.20
C SER A 151 0.22 1.33 20.59
N SER A 152 -0.13 0.76 19.43
CA SER A 152 -1.42 0.99 18.82
C SER A 152 -2.53 0.12 19.40
N PHE A 153 -2.19 -0.85 20.23
CA PHE A 153 -3.17 -1.72 20.90
C PHE A 153 -3.33 -1.43 22.39
N LYS A 154 -2.72 -0.39 22.87
CA LYS A 154 -2.85 0.02 24.27
C LYS A 154 -3.97 1.00 24.46
#